data_ad65e64b8d5eca7afccac100eddef80f
#
_entry.id   ad65e64b8d5eca7afccac100eddef80f
#
_cell.length_a   1.000
_cell.length_b   1.000
_cell.length_c   1.000
_cell.angle_alpha   90.00
_cell.angle_beta   90.00
_cell.angle_gamma   90.00
#
_symmetry.space_group_name_H-M   'P 1'
#
loop_
_entity.id
_entity.type
_entity.pdbx_description
1 polymer ?
#
loop_
_entity_poly.entity_id
_entity_poly.type
_entity_poly.pdbx_seq_one_letter_code
_entity_poly.pdbx_strand_id
1 'polypeptide(L)'
;IGRRRHMMQEDYTALLCSLPHLVDPFQYQRQSISLVQLQKRMNMLNYDDYVWLNKLRHLFYWGGITLDQDEETLVKIANRFLSEIKNEDIKSWLLWRMDIRSIISAMRRRKEGQSAPKGILWGYGNYIHHISNNWASPCFKLEHRYPFLPEIKKHLQVSKSYDLERCLLTAIWHFYSTRQPTEPYGFSAVVLYLMKWDLIDRWRQYDTEIGAERFSQLVSTCMPKALKF
;
A
#
# COMPACT_ATOMS: atom_id res chain seq x y z
N ILE A 1 -17.87 42.78 8.26
CA ILE A 1 -18.44 41.63 8.97
C ILE A 1 -18.23 40.40 8.06
N GLY A 2 -17.01 39.83 8.11
CA GLY A 2 -16.65 38.63 7.35
C GLY A 2 -17.16 37.39 8.09
N ARG A 3 -18.24 36.80 7.63
CA ARG A 3 -18.62 35.43 7.98
C ARG A 3 -17.51 34.51 7.48
N ARG A 4 -16.64 34.04 8.38
CA ARG A 4 -15.83 32.84 8.15
C ARG A 4 -16.87 31.73 7.86
N ARG A 5 -16.95 31.27 6.61
CA ARG A 5 -17.57 29.98 6.30
C ARG A 5 -16.71 28.94 7.05
N HIS A 6 -17.15 28.52 8.24
CA HIS A 6 -16.77 27.19 8.70
C HIS A 6 -17.19 26.26 7.54
N MET A 7 -16.23 25.73 6.83
CA MET A 7 -16.49 24.54 6.00
C MET A 7 -17.09 23.53 6.98
N MET A 8 -18.36 23.25 6.84
CA MET A 8 -19.02 22.18 7.60
C MET A 8 -18.22 20.93 7.26
N GLN A 9 -17.52 20.45 8.24
CA GLN A 9 -16.75 19.22 8.18
C GLN A 9 -17.76 18.10 7.96
N GLU A 10 -17.63 17.39 6.86
CA GLU A 10 -18.55 16.30 6.51
C GLU A 10 -18.41 15.20 7.56
N ASP A 11 -19.51 14.86 8.22
CA ASP A 11 -19.58 13.81 9.23
C ASP A 11 -20.05 12.50 8.57
N TYR A 12 -19.15 11.54 8.49
CA TYR A 12 -19.42 10.20 7.94
C TYR A 12 -19.73 9.16 9.00
N THR A 13 -20.26 9.56 10.16
CA THR A 13 -20.63 8.65 11.27
C THR A 13 -21.51 7.50 10.78
N ALA A 14 -22.59 7.79 10.04
CA ALA A 14 -23.50 6.76 9.54
C ALA A 14 -22.81 5.77 8.59
N LEU A 15 -21.95 6.27 7.71
CA LEU A 15 -21.14 5.44 6.82
C LEU A 15 -20.22 4.53 7.63
N LEU A 16 -19.40 5.09 8.53
CA LEU A 16 -18.42 4.36 9.30
C LEU A 16 -19.06 3.32 10.23
N CYS A 17 -20.17 3.65 10.87
CA CYS A 17 -20.95 2.70 11.69
C CYS A 17 -21.57 1.56 10.86
N SER A 18 -21.81 1.76 9.56
CA SER A 18 -22.28 0.71 8.66
C SER A 18 -21.22 -0.27 8.21
N LEU A 19 -19.92 0.08 8.39
CA LEU A 19 -18.80 -0.73 7.96
C LEU A 19 -18.44 -1.78 9.03
N PRO A 20 -18.26 -3.06 8.66
CA PRO A 20 -17.87 -4.08 9.60
C PRO A 20 -16.41 -3.88 10.05
N HIS A 21 -16.10 -4.38 11.26
CA HIS A 21 -14.73 -4.37 11.75
C HIS A 21 -13.82 -5.19 10.84
N LEU A 22 -12.63 -4.64 10.53
CA LEU A 22 -11.60 -5.33 9.76
C LEU A 22 -10.63 -6.03 10.71
N VAL A 23 -10.47 -7.33 10.53
CA VAL A 23 -9.54 -8.18 11.30
C VAL A 23 -8.22 -8.34 10.56
N ASP A 24 -7.18 -8.72 11.31
CA ASP A 24 -5.85 -8.97 10.77
C ASP A 24 -5.90 -10.05 9.66
N PRO A 25 -5.53 -9.73 8.41
CA PRO A 25 -5.63 -10.65 7.28
C PRO A 25 -4.67 -11.85 7.38
N PHE A 26 -3.64 -11.76 8.22
CA PHE A 26 -2.63 -12.81 8.40
C PHE A 26 -3.03 -13.83 9.46
N GLN A 27 -4.05 -13.50 10.28
CA GLN A 27 -4.61 -14.39 11.30
C GLN A 27 -5.93 -15.02 10.83
N TYR A 28 -6.74 -14.28 10.07
CA TYR A 28 -8.07 -14.69 9.66
C TYR A 28 -8.27 -14.44 8.17
N GLN A 29 -8.57 -15.49 7.42
CA GLN A 29 -8.75 -15.40 5.95
C GLN A 29 -10.13 -14.91 5.50
N ARG A 30 -11.05 -14.65 6.44
CA ARG A 30 -12.43 -14.28 6.09
C ARG A 30 -12.55 -12.78 5.83
N GLN A 31 -12.99 -12.43 4.63
CA GLN A 31 -13.31 -11.05 4.29
C GLN A 31 -14.61 -10.62 4.98
N SER A 32 -14.56 -9.49 5.70
CA SER A 32 -15.72 -8.99 6.46
C SER A 32 -16.79 -8.37 5.54
N ILE A 33 -16.40 -7.84 4.37
CA ILE A 33 -17.30 -7.15 3.42
C ILE A 33 -16.77 -7.32 2.00
N SER A 34 -17.66 -7.64 1.05
CA SER A 34 -17.30 -7.75 -0.37
C SER A 34 -17.08 -6.38 -1.02
N LEU A 35 -16.36 -6.35 -2.16
CA LEU A 35 -16.15 -5.12 -2.93
C LEU A 35 -17.47 -4.43 -3.31
N VAL A 36 -18.47 -5.21 -3.76
CA VAL A 36 -19.79 -4.68 -4.15
C VAL A 36 -20.52 -4.03 -2.97
N GLN A 37 -20.47 -4.67 -1.79
CA GLN A 37 -21.06 -4.13 -0.58
C GLN A 37 -20.33 -2.87 -0.10
N LEU A 38 -19.00 -2.85 -0.22
CA LEU A 38 -18.17 -1.69 0.11
C LEU A 38 -18.50 -0.51 -0.81
N GLN A 39 -18.54 -0.74 -2.13
CA GLN A 39 -18.90 0.29 -3.11
C GLN A 39 -20.26 0.90 -2.84
N LYS A 40 -21.27 0.07 -2.51
CA LYS A 40 -22.61 0.59 -2.13
C LYS A 40 -22.55 1.53 -0.94
N ARG A 41 -21.70 1.26 0.05
CA ARG A 41 -21.53 2.15 1.21
C ARG A 41 -20.75 3.43 0.86
N MET A 42 -19.75 3.34 -0.02
CA MET A 42 -19.00 4.52 -0.48
C MET A 42 -19.89 5.53 -1.25
N ASN A 43 -21.05 5.10 -1.76
CA ASN A 43 -22.04 6.03 -2.35
C ASN A 43 -22.68 6.99 -1.30
N MET A 44 -22.44 6.78 0.00
CA MET A 44 -22.82 7.73 1.05
C MET A 44 -21.85 8.92 1.18
N LEU A 45 -20.70 8.88 0.49
CA LEU A 45 -19.80 10.02 0.41
C LEU A 45 -20.41 11.12 -0.46
N ASN A 46 -20.06 12.36 -0.18
CA ASN A 46 -20.31 13.45 -1.12
C ASN A 46 -19.49 13.23 -2.41
N TYR A 47 -19.87 13.93 -3.48
CA TYR A 47 -19.25 13.73 -4.79
C TYR A 47 -17.76 14.04 -4.79
N ASP A 48 -17.33 15.12 -4.14
CA ASP A 48 -15.93 15.54 -4.12
C ASP A 48 -15.05 14.53 -3.38
N ASP A 49 -15.47 14.07 -2.20
CA ASP A 49 -14.76 13.07 -1.42
C ASP A 49 -14.75 11.70 -2.12
N TYR A 50 -15.83 11.34 -2.82
CA TYR A 50 -15.85 10.12 -3.63
C TYR A 50 -14.82 10.18 -4.78
N VAL A 51 -14.71 11.31 -5.48
CA VAL A 51 -13.72 11.52 -6.53
C VAL A 51 -12.31 11.47 -5.95
N TRP A 52 -12.08 12.12 -4.80
CA TRP A 52 -10.80 12.09 -4.10
C TRP A 52 -10.43 10.68 -3.65
N LEU A 53 -11.37 9.92 -3.10
CA LEU A 53 -11.17 8.54 -2.66
C LEU A 53 -10.67 7.66 -3.81
N ASN A 54 -11.29 7.76 -4.99
CA ASN A 54 -10.88 7.00 -6.16
C ASN A 54 -9.47 7.38 -6.64
N LYS A 55 -9.12 8.67 -6.65
CA LYS A 55 -7.76 9.12 -6.97
C LYS A 55 -6.73 8.58 -5.98
N LEU A 56 -7.04 8.60 -4.67
CA LEU A 56 -6.19 8.06 -3.62
C LEU A 56 -5.97 6.56 -3.78
N ARG A 57 -7.01 5.78 -4.10
CA ARG A 57 -6.89 4.34 -4.34
C ARG A 57 -5.87 4.02 -5.40
N HIS A 58 -5.85 4.73 -6.52
CA HIS A 58 -4.86 4.51 -7.59
C HIS A 58 -3.42 4.69 -7.12
N LEU A 59 -3.16 5.61 -6.20
CA LEU A 59 -1.83 5.84 -5.63
C LEU A 59 -1.45 4.81 -4.56
N PHE A 60 -2.41 4.39 -3.75
CA PHE A 60 -2.19 3.39 -2.71
C PHE A 60 -2.11 1.98 -3.28
N TYR A 61 -2.79 1.72 -4.39
CA TYR A 61 -2.80 0.42 -5.01
C TYR A 61 -1.45 0.14 -5.68
N TRP A 62 -0.74 -0.84 -5.13
CA TRP A 62 0.62 -1.20 -5.55
C TRP A 62 0.71 -1.67 -7.02
N GLY A 63 -0.40 -2.16 -7.59
CA GLY A 63 -0.49 -2.70 -8.94
C GLY A 63 -1.01 -1.72 -10.01
N GLY A 64 -1.43 -0.52 -9.61
CA GLY A 64 -2.04 0.47 -10.54
C GLY A 64 -1.05 1.23 -11.42
N ILE A 65 0.26 0.96 -11.29
CA ILE A 65 1.28 1.58 -12.14
C ILE A 65 1.57 0.60 -13.26
N THR A 66 1.09 0.93 -14.44
CA THR A 66 1.40 0.20 -15.68
C THR A 66 2.91 0.23 -15.93
N LEU A 67 3.47 -0.92 -16.28
CA LEU A 67 4.90 -1.10 -16.59
C LEU A 67 5.40 -0.23 -17.76
N ASP A 68 4.47 0.37 -18.51
CA ASP A 68 4.76 1.15 -19.71
C ASP A 68 5.01 2.65 -19.43
N GLN A 69 4.87 3.12 -18.18
CA GLN A 69 5.11 4.53 -17.86
C GLN A 69 6.54 4.73 -17.34
N ASP A 70 7.21 5.75 -17.89
CA ASP A 70 8.51 6.21 -17.41
C ASP A 70 8.46 6.57 -15.92
N GLU A 71 9.43 6.06 -15.16
CA GLU A 71 9.51 6.22 -13.70
C GLU A 71 9.53 7.70 -13.28
N GLU A 72 10.21 8.55 -14.05
CA GLU A 72 10.26 9.99 -13.77
C GLU A 72 8.88 10.65 -13.91
N THR A 73 8.11 10.25 -14.90
CA THR A 73 6.75 10.77 -15.12
C THR A 73 5.84 10.37 -13.97
N LEU A 74 5.96 9.14 -13.49
CA LEU A 74 5.20 8.66 -12.32
C LEU A 74 5.56 9.44 -11.05
N VAL A 75 6.83 9.72 -10.83
CA VAL A 75 7.30 10.52 -9.69
C VAL A 75 6.74 11.94 -9.76
N LYS A 76 6.74 12.58 -10.93
CA LYS A 76 6.16 13.92 -11.13
C LYS A 76 4.65 13.94 -10.83
N ILE A 77 3.91 12.95 -11.36
CA ILE A 77 2.46 12.82 -11.11
C ILE A 77 2.18 12.64 -9.61
N ALA A 78 2.91 11.75 -8.94
CA ALA A 78 2.74 11.51 -7.52
C ALA A 78 3.05 12.74 -6.66
N ASN A 79 4.13 13.45 -6.95
CA ASN A 79 4.51 14.68 -6.23
C ASN A 79 3.48 15.80 -6.45
N ARG A 80 2.97 15.95 -7.67
CA ARG A 80 1.88 16.90 -7.95
C ARG A 80 0.63 16.54 -7.13
N PHE A 81 0.24 15.29 -7.12
CA PHE A 81 -0.91 14.84 -6.37
C PHE A 81 -0.75 15.05 -4.84
N LEU A 82 0.45 14.76 -4.31
CA LEU A 82 0.78 15.03 -2.90
C LEU A 82 0.62 16.51 -2.53
N SER A 83 0.95 17.43 -3.45
CA SER A 83 0.79 18.87 -3.22
C SER A 83 -0.67 19.32 -3.20
N GLU A 84 -1.57 18.57 -3.81
CA GLU A 84 -3.02 18.85 -3.84
C GLU A 84 -3.74 18.36 -2.56
N ILE A 85 -3.15 17.42 -1.81
CA ILE A 85 -3.75 16.87 -0.59
C ILE A 85 -3.67 17.88 0.54
N LYS A 86 -4.82 18.34 1.01
CA LYS A 86 -4.94 19.29 2.14
C LYS A 86 -5.01 18.60 3.50
N ASN A 87 -5.49 17.36 3.55
CA ASN A 87 -5.63 16.61 4.79
C ASN A 87 -4.29 16.03 5.20
N GLU A 88 -3.74 16.48 6.34
CA GLU A 88 -2.41 16.11 6.82
C GLU A 88 -2.32 14.63 7.23
N ASP A 89 -3.40 14.02 7.73
CA ASP A 89 -3.43 12.59 8.04
C ASP A 89 -3.20 11.77 6.77
N ILE A 90 -4.02 12.00 5.75
CA ILE A 90 -3.95 11.29 4.47
C ILE A 90 -2.58 11.51 3.81
N LYS A 91 -2.09 12.76 3.82
CA LYS A 91 -0.79 13.11 3.26
C LYS A 91 0.35 12.39 3.96
N SER A 92 0.34 12.34 5.30
CA SER A 92 1.35 11.64 6.08
C SER A 92 1.36 10.14 5.83
N TRP A 93 0.19 9.49 5.70
CA TRP A 93 0.07 8.08 5.42
C TRP A 93 0.55 7.75 4.00
N LEU A 94 0.21 8.58 3.03
CA LEU A 94 0.65 8.43 1.66
C LEU A 94 2.18 8.60 1.54
N LEU A 95 2.76 9.63 2.17
CA LEU A 95 4.21 9.84 2.19
C LEU A 95 4.93 8.63 2.79
N TRP A 96 4.46 8.11 3.92
CA TRP A 96 5.04 6.90 4.52
C TRP A 96 4.99 5.70 3.56
N ARG A 97 3.88 5.53 2.85
CA ARG A 97 3.71 4.47 1.85
C ARG A 97 4.70 4.62 0.69
N MET A 98 4.90 5.84 0.23
CA MET A 98 5.84 6.18 -0.84
C MET A 98 7.29 6.02 -0.43
N ASP A 99 7.63 6.37 0.81
CA ASP A 99 8.96 6.10 1.39
C ASP A 99 9.29 4.60 1.32
N ILE A 100 8.39 3.72 1.76
CA ILE A 100 8.59 2.27 1.68
C ILE A 100 8.81 1.83 0.22
N ARG A 101 7.99 2.33 -0.71
CA ARG A 101 8.13 1.98 -2.13
C ARG A 101 9.51 2.31 -2.66
N SER A 102 10.02 3.51 -2.37
CA SER A 102 11.35 3.93 -2.79
C SER A 102 12.46 3.11 -2.13
N ILE A 103 12.33 2.79 -0.84
CA ILE A 103 13.29 1.94 -0.14
C ILE A 103 13.35 0.56 -0.78
N ILE A 104 12.20 -0.07 -1.07
CA ILE A 104 12.15 -1.40 -1.69
C ILE A 104 12.71 -1.38 -3.11
N SER A 105 12.37 -0.35 -3.90
CA SER A 105 12.95 -0.15 -5.24
C SER A 105 14.48 -0.05 -5.17
N ALA A 106 14.98 0.78 -4.26
CA ALA A 106 16.43 0.92 -4.04
C ALA A 106 17.11 -0.39 -3.62
N MET A 107 16.47 -1.18 -2.73
CA MET A 107 17.00 -2.49 -2.33
C MET A 107 17.07 -3.46 -3.50
N ARG A 108 16.06 -3.47 -4.39
CA ARG A 108 16.06 -4.30 -5.60
C ARG A 108 17.16 -3.89 -6.56
N ARG A 109 17.29 -2.61 -6.88
CA ARG A 109 18.35 -2.06 -7.73
C ARG A 109 19.75 -2.42 -7.21
N ARG A 110 19.96 -2.31 -5.90
CA ARG A 110 21.22 -2.68 -5.29
C ARG A 110 21.50 -4.18 -5.37
N LYS A 111 20.48 -5.03 -5.21
CA LYS A 111 20.59 -6.49 -5.41
C LYS A 111 21.03 -6.82 -6.84
N GLU A 112 20.58 -6.04 -7.82
CA GLU A 112 20.94 -6.15 -9.24
C GLU A 112 22.33 -5.55 -9.55
N GLY A 113 23.05 -5.05 -8.54
CA GLY A 113 24.38 -4.49 -8.70
C GLY A 113 24.41 -3.06 -9.26
N GLN A 114 23.25 -2.38 -9.31
CA GLN A 114 23.17 -1.00 -9.79
C GLN A 114 23.85 -0.02 -8.82
N SER A 115 24.45 1.05 -9.36
CA SER A 115 24.99 2.16 -8.57
C SER A 115 23.89 3.01 -7.95
N ALA A 116 24.27 3.87 -6.98
CA ALA A 116 23.36 4.81 -6.35
C ALA A 116 22.70 5.71 -7.41
N PRO A 117 21.36 5.82 -7.40
CA PRO A 117 20.64 6.67 -8.34
C PRO A 117 21.01 8.15 -8.13
N LYS A 118 21.11 8.89 -9.22
CA LYS A 118 21.39 10.34 -9.20
C LYS A 118 20.08 11.15 -9.31
N GLY A 119 20.06 12.32 -8.67
CA GLY A 119 18.91 13.21 -8.73
C GLY A 119 17.79 12.80 -7.76
N ILE A 120 16.57 13.27 -8.03
CA ILE A 120 15.39 13.10 -7.16
C ILE A 120 14.21 12.40 -7.84
N LEU A 121 14.31 12.15 -9.16
CA LEU A 121 13.20 11.61 -9.95
C LEU A 121 13.18 10.08 -10.06
N TRP A 122 14.00 9.39 -9.27
CA TRP A 122 14.07 7.93 -9.24
C TRP A 122 13.18 7.28 -8.18
N GLY A 123 12.55 8.07 -7.33
CA GLY A 123 11.73 7.55 -6.23
C GLY A 123 10.82 8.62 -5.64
N TYR A 124 10.10 8.26 -4.59
CA TYR A 124 9.06 9.05 -3.94
C TYR A 124 9.39 9.27 -2.47
N GLY A 125 8.79 10.30 -1.86
CA GLY A 125 8.82 10.52 -0.43
C GLY A 125 10.03 11.30 0.06
N ASN A 126 10.30 11.16 1.36
CA ASN A 126 11.22 12.04 2.09
C ASN A 126 12.67 11.54 2.12
N TYR A 127 12.92 10.26 1.79
CA TYR A 127 14.22 9.61 2.02
C TYR A 127 15.08 9.41 0.77
N ILE A 128 14.72 9.99 -0.37
CA ILE A 128 15.40 9.79 -1.65
C ILE A 128 16.89 10.15 -1.56
N HIS A 129 17.20 11.36 -1.09
CA HIS A 129 18.59 11.80 -0.89
C HIS A 129 19.33 10.99 0.16
N HIS A 130 18.62 10.65 1.26
CA HIS A 130 19.21 9.85 2.35
C HIS A 130 19.59 8.46 1.85
N ILE A 131 18.75 7.82 1.04
CA ILE A 131 19.02 6.51 0.44
C ILE A 131 20.24 6.58 -0.49
N SER A 132 20.30 7.55 -1.39
CA SER A 132 21.41 7.73 -2.31
C SER A 132 22.75 7.95 -1.57
N ASN A 133 22.75 8.78 -0.52
CA ASN A 133 23.93 9.08 0.29
C ASN A 133 24.39 7.89 1.16
N ASN A 134 23.48 6.98 1.50
CA ASN A 134 23.78 5.81 2.33
C ASN A 134 23.69 4.49 1.54
N TRP A 135 23.92 4.53 0.22
CA TRP A 135 23.76 3.41 -0.67
C TRP A 135 24.54 2.15 -0.27
N ALA A 136 25.73 2.31 0.26
CA ALA A 136 26.58 1.20 0.73
C ALA A 136 26.02 0.50 1.99
N SER A 137 25.20 1.19 2.80
CA SER A 137 24.66 0.64 4.04
C SER A 137 23.55 -0.38 3.75
N PRO A 138 23.47 -1.49 4.51
CA PRO A 138 22.54 -2.60 4.22
C PRO A 138 21.05 -2.19 4.06
N CYS A 139 20.55 -1.35 4.93
CA CYS A 139 19.17 -0.81 4.87
C CYS A 139 19.18 0.72 4.81
N PHE A 140 20.21 1.30 4.18
CA PHE A 140 20.38 2.75 4.00
C PHE A 140 20.38 3.54 5.32
N LYS A 141 20.71 2.92 6.46
CA LYS A 141 20.63 3.47 7.83
C LYS A 141 19.20 3.89 8.22
N LEU A 142 18.19 3.19 7.71
CA LEU A 142 16.77 3.47 7.99
C LEU A 142 16.13 2.44 8.94
N GLU A 143 16.91 1.53 9.55
CA GLU A 143 16.42 0.45 10.41
C GLU A 143 15.66 0.96 11.63
N HIS A 144 16.11 2.09 12.22
CA HIS A 144 15.42 2.70 13.36
C HIS A 144 14.03 3.24 13.01
N ARG A 145 13.88 3.73 11.78
CA ARG A 145 12.60 4.29 11.29
C ARG A 145 11.66 3.21 10.77
N TYR A 146 12.24 2.17 10.17
CA TYR A 146 11.56 1.05 9.53
C TYR A 146 12.16 -0.28 10.02
N PRO A 147 11.80 -0.74 11.24
CA PRO A 147 12.43 -1.91 11.88
C PRO A 147 12.29 -3.22 11.10
N PHE A 148 11.36 -3.31 10.17
CA PHE A 148 11.11 -4.46 9.32
C PHE A 148 12.07 -4.57 8.11
N LEU A 149 12.89 -3.56 7.82
CA LEU A 149 13.78 -3.56 6.64
C LEU A 149 14.84 -4.68 6.64
N PRO A 150 15.46 -5.07 7.76
CA PRO A 150 16.39 -6.19 7.78
C PRO A 150 15.74 -7.51 7.32
N GLU A 151 14.49 -7.76 7.72
CA GLU A 151 13.74 -8.95 7.31
C GLU A 151 13.39 -8.90 5.82
N ILE A 152 12.90 -7.75 5.34
CA ILE A 152 12.68 -7.51 3.91
C ILE A 152 13.94 -7.79 3.09
N LYS A 153 15.08 -7.28 3.54
CA LYS A 153 16.38 -7.53 2.87
C LYS A 153 16.69 -9.02 2.78
N LYS A 154 16.50 -9.77 3.87
CA LYS A 154 16.72 -11.22 3.91
C LYS A 154 15.84 -11.95 2.87
N HIS A 155 14.54 -11.64 2.81
CA HIS A 155 13.63 -12.25 1.84
C HIS A 155 13.95 -11.86 0.40
N LEU A 156 14.36 -10.62 0.15
CA LEU A 156 14.85 -10.18 -1.17
C LEU A 156 16.07 -10.97 -1.63
N GLN A 157 17.04 -11.24 -0.74
CA GLN A 157 18.26 -11.98 -1.09
C GLN A 157 17.95 -13.44 -1.52
N VAL A 158 17.03 -14.08 -0.83
CA VAL A 158 16.66 -15.50 -1.08
C VAL A 158 15.62 -15.64 -2.20
N SER A 159 15.13 -14.53 -2.77
CA SER A 159 14.09 -14.50 -3.82
C SER A 159 12.77 -15.20 -3.40
N LYS A 160 12.45 -15.17 -2.11
CA LYS A 160 11.19 -15.69 -1.56
C LYS A 160 10.08 -14.65 -1.69
N SER A 161 9.40 -14.63 -2.81
CA SER A 161 8.37 -13.62 -3.12
C SER A 161 7.21 -13.62 -2.12
N TYR A 162 6.76 -14.82 -1.69
CA TYR A 162 5.66 -14.94 -0.72
C TYR A 162 6.00 -14.36 0.64
N ASP A 163 7.14 -14.74 1.21
CA ASP A 163 7.58 -14.25 2.52
C ASP A 163 7.85 -12.74 2.50
N LEU A 164 8.40 -12.24 1.38
CA LEU A 164 8.62 -10.81 1.15
C LEU A 164 7.31 -10.03 1.14
N GLU A 165 6.32 -10.48 0.36
CA GLU A 165 5.02 -9.82 0.27
C GLU A 165 4.29 -9.85 1.62
N ARG A 166 4.30 -10.99 2.31
CA ARG A 166 3.73 -11.13 3.65
C ARG A 166 4.36 -10.17 4.64
N CYS A 167 5.70 -10.09 4.70
CA CYS A 167 6.41 -9.18 5.58
C CYS A 167 6.05 -7.72 5.29
N LEU A 168 6.02 -7.32 4.02
CA LEU A 168 5.63 -5.98 3.58
C LEU A 168 4.19 -5.64 3.99
N LEU A 169 3.24 -6.50 3.67
CA LEU A 169 1.83 -6.25 3.98
C LEU A 169 1.58 -6.26 5.48
N THR A 170 2.29 -7.10 6.26
CA THR A 170 2.24 -7.09 7.73
C THR A 170 2.71 -5.74 8.28
N ALA A 171 3.82 -5.21 7.79
CA ALA A 171 4.32 -3.90 8.21
C ALA A 171 3.33 -2.78 7.89
N ILE A 172 2.68 -2.82 6.72
CA ILE A 172 1.69 -1.85 6.29
C ILE A 172 0.41 -1.97 7.13
N TRP A 173 -0.05 -3.19 7.38
CA TRP A 173 -1.20 -3.44 8.25
C TRP A 173 -0.98 -2.88 9.65
N HIS A 174 0.18 -3.18 10.24
CA HIS A 174 0.56 -2.65 11.55
C HIS A 174 0.57 -1.11 11.55
N PHE A 175 1.16 -0.49 10.53
CA PHE A 175 1.15 0.96 10.40
C PHE A 175 -0.28 1.52 10.40
N TYR A 176 -1.16 1.03 9.54
CA TYR A 176 -2.54 1.52 9.47
C TYR A 176 -3.37 1.22 10.72
N SER A 177 -3.11 0.09 11.39
CA SER A 177 -3.85 -0.32 12.58
C SER A 177 -3.50 0.50 13.82
N THR A 178 -2.31 1.09 13.84
CA THR A 178 -1.84 1.99 14.91
C THR A 178 -2.19 3.47 14.66
N ARG A 179 -2.76 3.80 13.50
CA ARG A 179 -3.15 5.19 13.18
C ARG A 179 -4.56 5.49 13.66
N GLN A 180 -4.70 6.70 14.17
CA GLN A 180 -5.99 7.28 14.51
C GLN A 180 -6.13 8.57 13.71
N PRO A 181 -7.21 8.72 12.92
CA PRO A 181 -7.49 9.97 12.24
C PRO A 181 -7.70 11.09 13.25
N THR A 182 -7.24 12.29 12.93
CA THR A 182 -7.50 13.50 13.74
C THR A 182 -9.00 13.71 13.92
N GLU A 183 -9.77 13.33 12.88
CA GLU A 183 -11.22 13.36 12.87
C GLU A 183 -11.76 11.94 12.78
N PRO A 184 -12.25 11.38 13.90
CA PRO A 184 -12.68 9.98 13.95
C PRO A 184 -13.81 9.63 13.00
N TYR A 185 -14.64 10.60 12.60
CA TYR A 185 -15.79 10.44 11.72
C TYR A 185 -15.67 11.23 10.42
N GLY A 186 -14.50 11.81 10.15
CA GLY A 186 -14.22 12.57 8.95
C GLY A 186 -13.79 11.69 7.76
N PHE A 187 -13.52 12.34 6.63
CA PHE A 187 -13.09 11.70 5.40
C PHE A 187 -11.80 10.86 5.57
N SER A 188 -10.84 11.32 6.39
CA SER A 188 -9.61 10.56 6.66
C SER A 188 -9.87 9.19 7.30
N ALA A 189 -10.91 9.06 8.15
CA ALA A 189 -11.30 7.78 8.73
C ALA A 189 -11.83 6.81 7.67
N VAL A 190 -12.61 7.30 6.70
CA VAL A 190 -13.09 6.50 5.57
C VAL A 190 -11.91 6.03 4.69
N VAL A 191 -10.99 6.93 4.40
CA VAL A 191 -9.75 6.60 3.65
C VAL A 191 -8.95 5.54 4.37
N LEU A 192 -8.72 5.67 5.68
CA LEU A 192 -7.98 4.68 6.46
C LEU A 192 -8.65 3.30 6.45
N TYR A 193 -9.99 3.27 6.57
CA TYR A 193 -10.74 2.03 6.45
C TYR A 193 -10.52 1.36 5.09
N LEU A 194 -10.66 2.15 4.02
CA LEU A 194 -10.47 1.63 2.66
C LEU A 194 -9.07 1.11 2.41
N MET A 195 -8.03 1.80 2.91
CA MET A 195 -6.64 1.35 2.81
C MET A 195 -6.41 0.00 3.50
N LYS A 196 -7.02 -0.21 4.67
CA LYS A 196 -6.98 -1.50 5.35
C LYS A 196 -7.72 -2.58 4.58
N TRP A 197 -8.89 -2.25 4.03
CA TRP A 197 -9.68 -3.18 3.23
C TRP A 197 -8.96 -3.60 1.95
N ASP A 198 -8.37 -2.65 1.20
CA ASP A 198 -7.61 -2.91 -0.02
C ASP A 198 -6.39 -3.82 0.28
N LEU A 199 -5.76 -3.69 1.45
CA LEU A 199 -4.67 -4.55 1.86
C LEU A 199 -5.13 -5.98 2.15
N ILE A 200 -6.27 -6.16 2.83
CA ILE A 200 -6.89 -7.47 3.07
C ILE A 200 -7.23 -8.15 1.74
N ASP A 201 -7.87 -7.41 0.83
CA ASP A 201 -8.28 -7.94 -0.47
C ASP A 201 -7.08 -8.36 -1.31
N ARG A 202 -6.02 -7.53 -1.32
CA ARG A 202 -4.75 -7.84 -1.98
C ARG A 202 -4.10 -9.11 -1.43
N TRP A 203 -4.00 -9.24 -0.11
CA TRP A 203 -3.42 -10.42 0.52
C TRP A 203 -4.20 -11.68 0.16
N ARG A 204 -5.53 -11.60 0.20
CA ARG A 204 -6.40 -12.71 -0.16
C ARG A 204 -6.23 -13.16 -1.61
N GLN A 205 -6.17 -12.23 -2.55
CA GLN A 205 -5.93 -12.53 -3.97
C GLN A 205 -4.58 -13.22 -4.14
N TYR A 206 -3.53 -12.67 -3.55
CA TYR A 206 -2.18 -13.21 -3.63
C TYR A 206 -2.06 -14.62 -3.01
N ASP A 207 -2.66 -14.85 -1.86
CA ASP A 207 -2.67 -16.15 -1.20
C ASP A 207 -3.45 -17.20 -2.01
N THR A 208 -4.54 -16.80 -2.65
CA THR A 208 -5.33 -17.65 -3.55
C THR A 208 -4.55 -18.04 -4.80
N GLU A 209 -3.84 -17.10 -5.42
CA GLU A 209 -3.00 -17.35 -6.60
C GLU A 209 -1.87 -18.34 -6.28
N ILE A 210 -1.13 -18.10 -5.20
CA ILE A 210 -0.06 -19.00 -4.75
C ILE A 210 -0.61 -20.38 -4.36
N GLY A 211 -1.79 -20.42 -3.72
CA GLY A 211 -2.47 -21.67 -3.39
C GLY A 211 -2.83 -22.49 -4.64
N ALA A 212 -3.36 -21.85 -5.66
CA ALA A 212 -3.69 -22.48 -6.94
C ALA A 212 -2.45 -22.99 -7.69
N GLU A 213 -1.36 -22.21 -7.70
CA GLU A 213 -0.09 -22.65 -8.29
C GLU A 213 0.49 -23.87 -7.58
N ARG A 214 0.53 -23.86 -6.24
CA ARG A 214 1.01 -24.99 -5.42
C ARG A 214 0.15 -26.23 -5.64
N PHE A 215 -1.17 -26.07 -5.68
CA PHE A 215 -2.08 -27.17 -5.98
C PHE A 215 -1.82 -27.76 -7.36
N SER A 216 -1.67 -26.92 -8.38
CA SER A 216 -1.34 -27.37 -9.74
C SER A 216 0.00 -28.14 -9.80
N GLN A 217 1.02 -27.66 -9.09
CA GLN A 217 2.31 -28.35 -8.97
C GLN A 217 2.19 -29.71 -8.28
N LEU A 218 1.42 -29.79 -7.18
CA LEU A 218 1.16 -31.05 -6.48
C LEU A 218 0.42 -32.04 -7.37
N VAL A 219 -0.62 -31.61 -8.07
CA VAL A 219 -1.37 -32.46 -9.02
C VAL A 219 -0.44 -32.98 -10.12
N SER A 220 0.40 -32.12 -10.70
CA SER A 220 1.35 -32.52 -11.74
C SER A 220 2.42 -33.50 -11.24
N THR A 221 2.79 -33.39 -9.95
CA THR A 221 3.78 -34.28 -9.32
C THR A 221 3.18 -35.62 -8.90
N CYS A 222 1.92 -35.61 -8.44
CA CYS A 222 1.21 -36.79 -7.94
C CYS A 222 0.51 -37.58 -9.04
N MET A 223 0.23 -36.98 -10.20
CA MET A 223 -0.29 -37.73 -11.36
C MET A 223 0.85 -38.54 -12.01
N PRO A 224 0.85 -39.86 -11.95
CA PRO A 224 1.83 -40.66 -12.69
C PRO A 224 1.70 -40.39 -14.18
N LYS A 225 2.85 -40.40 -14.91
CA LYS A 225 2.97 -40.20 -16.37
C LYS A 225 2.20 -41.21 -17.23
N ALA A 226 1.16 -41.82 -16.71
CA ALA A 226 0.42 -42.92 -17.32
C ALA A 226 -0.96 -42.49 -17.79
N LEU A 227 -1.07 -41.43 -18.59
CA LEU A 227 -2.24 -41.17 -19.47
C LEU A 227 -1.83 -40.17 -20.55
N LYS A 228 -0.86 -40.56 -21.40
CA LYS A 228 -0.78 -40.05 -22.75
C LYS A 228 -1.46 -41.09 -23.64
N PHE A 229 -2.72 -40.87 -23.94
CA PHE A 229 -3.38 -41.44 -25.12
C PHE A 229 -3.28 -40.46 -26.27
#